data_8dc083aa298f69abfd9bcc4ad657242c
#
_entry.id   8dc083aa298f69abfd9bcc4ad657242c
#
_cell.length_a   1.000
_cell.length_b   1.000
_cell.length_c   1.000
_cell.angle_alpha   90.00
_cell.angle_beta   90.00
_cell.angle_gamma   90.00
#
_symmetry.space_group_name_H-M   'P 1'
#
loop_
_entity.id
_entity.type
_entity.pdbx_description
1 polymer ?
#
loop_
_entity_poly.entity_id
_entity_poly.type
_entity_poly.pdbx_seq_one_letter_code
_entity_poly.pdbx_strand_id
1 'polypeptide(L)'
;MRKTVSKKQVSSPNRTMVRRTLFLMAVCGILAFSVLAVRLYILQVRDHAKYEELAMSQQLRETGTSAERGTIYDCNMNILAMSANVDNVYLSPAEIAMYNEDRELIADKLSEILGLDREDILKKTENNGSWYVTVARKVEKETADKVRKFKNEYKLKGVRLESDTKRYYPYSSLACHVIGFVGTDNYGLDGVEAQYDSALCGTSGKYMRLANAYGTDLLFDQYEGYTGAENGLDLVTTIDLTIQHYVEKSLYQAVEDYDIQNGAGAIAMDVKTGKILAMASIGGYDLNNFLDVSDEAKKAIEEAPTQEEKDQILADAQRLQWRNKTLSDTYEPGSTFKIITLSMALEEGKVSLDDSFFCGGSVQVQGRTNPVRCWKTSGHGSQSLTQAVQHSCNAAFVNIGMRVGAQAFYKYCDAFGFLELTGDSSQQLTAKTGIDLGG
;
A
#
# COMPACT_ATOMS: atom_id res chain seq x y z
N MET A 1 23.93 89.10 -53.03
CA MET A 1 24.72 88.77 -51.80
C MET A 1 24.83 87.29 -51.66
N ARG A 2 25.95 86.70 -52.05
CA ARG A 2 26.28 85.26 -51.82
C ARG A 2 27.02 85.17 -50.52
N LYS A 3 26.45 84.46 -49.53
CA LYS A 3 27.15 84.11 -48.28
C LYS A 3 28.11 82.93 -48.55
N THR A 4 29.39 83.15 -48.43
CA THR A 4 30.43 82.14 -48.43
C THR A 4 30.40 81.36 -47.13
N VAL A 5 30.10 80.06 -47.21
CA VAL A 5 30.19 79.12 -46.08
C VAL A 5 31.67 78.74 -45.93
N SER A 6 32.26 79.14 -44.82
CA SER A 6 33.62 78.77 -44.42
C SER A 6 33.73 77.28 -44.13
N LYS A 7 34.52 76.55 -44.92
CA LYS A 7 34.91 75.17 -44.64
C LYS A 7 35.81 75.15 -43.42
N LYS A 8 35.33 74.64 -42.28
CA LYS A 8 36.18 74.26 -41.13
C LYS A 8 37.26 73.28 -41.61
N GLN A 9 38.52 73.70 -41.58
CA GLN A 9 39.64 72.84 -41.76
C GLN A 9 39.70 71.80 -40.63
N VAL A 10 39.42 70.54 -40.95
CA VAL A 10 39.64 69.40 -40.07
C VAL A 10 41.13 69.23 -39.91
N SER A 11 41.68 69.61 -38.77
CA SER A 11 43.08 69.42 -38.48
C SER A 11 43.43 67.90 -38.49
N SER A 12 44.44 67.52 -39.31
CA SER A 12 44.89 66.13 -39.33
C SER A 12 45.39 65.72 -37.91
N PRO A 13 44.91 64.59 -37.35
CA PRO A 13 45.25 64.19 -36.02
C PRO A 13 46.80 64.00 -35.90
N ASN A 14 47.37 64.52 -34.80
CA ASN A 14 48.82 64.41 -34.52
C ASN A 14 49.23 62.93 -34.50
N ARG A 15 50.16 62.57 -35.38
CA ARG A 15 50.63 61.14 -35.54
C ARG A 15 51.10 60.51 -34.23
N THR A 16 51.62 61.28 -33.29
CA THR A 16 51.97 60.80 -31.95
C THR A 16 50.76 60.45 -31.10
N MET A 17 49.73 61.22 -31.20
CA MET A 17 48.44 60.99 -30.48
C MET A 17 47.75 59.73 -31.06
N VAL A 18 47.65 59.56 -32.35
CA VAL A 18 47.12 58.38 -33.02
C VAL A 18 47.92 57.10 -32.59
N ARG A 19 49.24 57.15 -32.60
CA ARG A 19 50.02 55.99 -32.14
C ARG A 19 49.84 55.64 -30.69
N ARG A 20 49.69 56.61 -29.79
CA ARG A 20 49.40 56.38 -28.36
C ARG A 20 48.00 55.79 -28.18
N THR A 21 47.01 56.30 -28.88
CA THR A 21 45.62 55.77 -28.84
C THR A 21 45.56 54.35 -29.38
N LEU A 22 46.23 54.06 -30.52
CA LEU A 22 46.32 52.70 -31.06
C LEU A 22 47.04 51.75 -30.13
N PHE A 23 48.10 52.17 -29.46
CA PHE A 23 48.80 51.36 -28.47
C PHE A 23 47.93 51.07 -27.25
N LEU A 24 47.22 52.06 -26.70
CA LEU A 24 46.32 51.90 -25.62
C LEU A 24 45.13 50.95 -26.00
N MET A 25 44.56 51.10 -27.19
CA MET A 25 43.54 50.20 -27.69
C MET A 25 44.03 48.76 -27.82
N ALA A 26 45.25 48.57 -28.32
CA ALA A 26 45.87 47.24 -28.45
C ALA A 26 46.10 46.61 -27.05
N VAL A 27 46.63 47.36 -26.08
CA VAL A 27 46.83 46.88 -24.71
C VAL A 27 45.50 46.55 -24.03
N CYS A 28 44.50 47.42 -24.13
CA CYS A 28 43.17 47.15 -23.59
C CYS A 28 42.51 45.95 -24.28
N GLY A 29 42.66 45.82 -25.58
CA GLY A 29 42.17 44.66 -26.35
C GLY A 29 42.81 43.36 -25.88
N ILE A 30 44.13 43.31 -25.76
CA ILE A 30 44.88 42.15 -25.28
C ILE A 30 44.43 41.79 -23.84
N LEU A 31 44.31 42.76 -22.96
CA LEU A 31 43.85 42.54 -21.58
C LEU A 31 42.40 41.97 -21.56
N ALA A 32 41.50 42.54 -22.33
CA ALA A 32 40.13 42.05 -22.41
C ALA A 32 40.07 40.62 -22.96
N PHE A 33 40.81 40.31 -24.02
CA PHE A 33 40.89 38.96 -24.56
C PHE A 33 41.56 37.97 -23.59
N SER A 34 42.58 38.39 -22.86
CA SER A 34 43.19 37.55 -21.84
C SER A 34 42.22 37.18 -20.71
N VAL A 35 41.43 38.13 -20.23
CA VAL A 35 40.37 37.87 -19.23
C VAL A 35 39.34 36.91 -19.78
N LEU A 36 38.89 37.07 -21.01
CA LEU A 36 37.95 36.15 -21.67
C LEU A 36 38.56 34.75 -21.84
N ALA A 37 39.81 34.65 -22.27
CA ALA A 37 40.49 33.37 -22.44
C ALA A 37 40.62 32.61 -21.08
N VAL A 38 40.99 33.32 -20.03
CA VAL A 38 41.01 32.74 -18.66
C VAL A 38 39.64 32.31 -18.22
N ARG A 39 38.59 33.10 -18.47
CA ARG A 39 37.24 32.76 -18.12
C ARG A 39 36.72 31.54 -18.89
N LEU A 40 37.03 31.46 -20.19
CA LEU A 40 36.72 30.29 -21.01
C LEU A 40 37.46 29.04 -20.54
N TYR A 41 38.73 29.16 -20.19
CA TYR A 41 39.49 28.05 -19.62
C TYR A 41 38.88 27.53 -18.31
N ILE A 42 38.48 28.43 -17.41
CA ILE A 42 37.82 28.06 -16.16
C ILE A 42 36.51 27.32 -16.44
N LEU A 43 35.68 27.83 -17.36
CA LEU A 43 34.38 27.24 -17.67
C LEU A 43 34.50 25.91 -18.43
N GLN A 44 35.42 25.83 -19.43
CA GLN A 44 35.49 24.68 -20.34
C GLN A 44 36.45 23.58 -19.87
N VAL A 45 37.43 23.90 -19.03
CA VAL A 45 38.42 22.93 -18.61
C VAL A 45 38.33 22.65 -17.11
N ARG A 46 38.40 23.70 -16.28
CA ARG A 46 38.44 23.52 -14.83
C ARG A 46 37.08 23.10 -14.24
N ASP A 47 36.01 23.77 -14.64
CA ASP A 47 34.68 23.58 -14.10
C ASP A 47 33.79 22.78 -15.07
N HIS A 48 34.36 22.13 -16.09
CA HIS A 48 33.66 21.36 -17.14
C HIS A 48 32.74 20.30 -16.52
N ALA A 49 33.27 19.43 -15.68
CA ALA A 49 32.49 18.35 -15.05
C ALA A 49 31.27 18.86 -14.26
N LYS A 50 31.41 20.00 -13.55
CA LYS A 50 30.31 20.62 -12.81
C LYS A 50 29.21 21.14 -13.73
N TYR A 51 29.58 21.79 -14.84
CA TYR A 51 28.54 22.29 -15.77
C TYR A 51 27.94 21.19 -16.62
N GLU A 52 28.69 20.14 -16.91
CA GLU A 52 28.17 18.93 -17.55
C GLU A 52 27.14 18.23 -16.65
N GLU A 53 27.43 18.03 -15.37
CA GLU A 53 26.48 17.47 -14.39
C GLU A 53 25.22 18.31 -14.26
N LEU A 54 25.37 19.66 -14.20
CA LEU A 54 24.21 20.57 -14.15
C LEU A 54 23.39 20.55 -15.45
N ALA A 55 24.05 20.45 -16.61
CA ALA A 55 23.35 20.32 -17.88
C ALA A 55 22.62 18.99 -17.98
N MET A 56 23.27 17.89 -17.58
CA MET A 56 22.65 16.57 -17.53
C MET A 56 21.42 16.55 -16.60
N SER A 57 21.54 17.10 -15.40
CA SER A 57 20.41 17.14 -14.46
C SER A 57 19.18 17.91 -14.97
N GLN A 58 19.40 18.88 -15.87
CA GLN A 58 18.33 19.65 -16.51
C GLN A 58 17.78 19.00 -17.79
N GLN A 59 18.59 18.24 -18.49
CA GLN A 59 18.25 17.65 -19.79
C GLN A 59 17.83 16.17 -19.69
N LEU A 60 18.27 15.48 -18.62
CA LEU A 60 17.91 14.09 -18.40
C LEU A 60 16.43 14.01 -17.98
N ARG A 61 15.62 13.39 -18.80
CA ARG A 61 14.27 12.98 -18.43
C ARG A 61 14.27 11.50 -18.10
N GLU A 62 13.91 11.20 -16.87
CA GLU A 62 13.60 9.84 -16.44
C GLU A 62 12.14 9.57 -16.73
N THR A 63 11.86 8.57 -17.53
CA THR A 63 10.51 8.00 -17.68
C THR A 63 10.53 6.66 -16.96
N GLY A 64 9.77 6.55 -15.88
CA GLY A 64 9.60 5.30 -15.16
C GLY A 64 8.76 4.32 -15.99
N THR A 65 9.18 3.07 -16.04
CA THR A 65 8.34 1.97 -16.50
C THR A 65 7.93 1.20 -15.25
N SER A 66 6.64 1.22 -14.92
CA SER A 66 6.13 0.52 -13.74
C SER A 66 6.34 -0.99 -13.89
N ALA A 67 6.87 -1.64 -12.85
CA ALA A 67 6.84 -3.08 -12.74
C ALA A 67 5.40 -3.54 -12.48
N GLU A 68 5.05 -4.69 -13.01
CA GLU A 68 3.78 -5.34 -12.67
C GLU A 68 3.94 -6.05 -11.33
N ARG A 69 3.00 -5.81 -10.42
CA ARG A 69 2.94 -6.50 -9.13
C ARG A 69 2.56 -7.95 -9.33
N GLY A 70 3.28 -8.88 -8.72
CA GLY A 70 3.07 -10.32 -8.84
C GLY A 70 1.65 -10.74 -8.47
N THR A 71 1.19 -11.84 -9.04
CA THR A 71 -0.15 -12.40 -8.83
C THR A 71 -0.19 -13.19 -7.51
N ILE A 72 -1.29 -13.10 -6.77
CA ILE A 72 -1.55 -13.93 -5.60
C ILE A 72 -2.54 -15.02 -5.98
N TYR A 73 -2.17 -16.26 -5.71
CA TYR A 73 -2.97 -17.46 -5.99
C TYR A 73 -3.40 -18.15 -4.69
N ASP A 74 -4.52 -18.86 -4.76
CA ASP A 74 -4.87 -19.87 -3.76
C ASP A 74 -4.02 -21.15 -3.93
N CYS A 75 -4.23 -22.16 -3.08
CA CYS A 75 -3.50 -23.44 -3.16
C CYS A 75 -3.80 -24.25 -4.44
N ASN A 76 -4.85 -23.92 -5.18
CA ASN A 76 -5.29 -24.57 -6.42
C ASN A 76 -4.98 -23.72 -7.67
N MET A 77 -4.18 -22.66 -7.55
CA MET A 77 -3.82 -21.73 -8.62
C MET A 77 -5.00 -20.87 -9.12
N ASN A 78 -6.05 -20.67 -8.31
CA ASN A 78 -7.06 -19.65 -8.59
C ASN A 78 -6.50 -18.26 -8.25
N ILE A 79 -6.78 -17.27 -9.09
CA ILE A 79 -6.26 -15.91 -8.91
C ILE A 79 -7.04 -15.20 -7.81
N LEU A 80 -6.37 -14.86 -6.70
CA LEU A 80 -6.94 -14.06 -5.60
C LEU A 80 -6.72 -12.57 -5.79
N ALA A 81 -5.57 -12.18 -6.34
CA ALA A 81 -5.24 -10.81 -6.69
C ALA A 81 -4.32 -10.77 -7.90
N MET A 82 -4.58 -9.85 -8.84
CA MET A 82 -3.77 -9.65 -10.04
C MET A 82 -3.65 -8.17 -10.38
N SER A 83 -2.60 -7.81 -11.13
CA SER A 83 -2.44 -6.46 -11.67
C SER A 83 -2.86 -6.41 -13.13
N ALA A 84 -3.46 -5.30 -13.53
CA ALA A 84 -3.75 -5.01 -14.93
C ALA A 84 -3.30 -3.59 -15.29
N ASN A 85 -2.91 -3.43 -16.56
CA ASN A 85 -2.47 -2.14 -17.07
C ASN A 85 -3.64 -1.18 -17.22
N VAL A 86 -3.46 0.01 -16.67
CA VAL A 86 -4.38 1.15 -16.73
C VAL A 86 -3.61 2.40 -17.15
N ASP A 87 -4.30 3.51 -17.33
CA ASP A 87 -3.64 4.78 -17.66
C ASP A 87 -4.02 5.89 -16.68
N ASN A 88 -3.04 6.73 -16.38
CA ASN A 88 -3.29 8.01 -15.73
C ASN A 88 -3.50 9.07 -16.81
N VAL A 89 -4.54 9.89 -16.68
CA VAL A 89 -4.83 11.02 -17.57
C VAL A 89 -4.40 12.31 -16.88
N TYR A 90 -3.54 13.06 -17.53
CA TYR A 90 -3.09 14.36 -17.03
C TYR A 90 -3.09 15.44 -18.13
N LEU A 91 -3.12 16.67 -17.68
CA LEU A 91 -3.05 17.87 -18.53
C LEU A 91 -1.71 18.55 -18.33
N SER A 92 -1.22 19.17 -19.39
CA SER A 92 -0.13 20.13 -19.37
C SER A 92 -0.68 21.52 -19.73
N PRO A 93 -1.13 22.32 -18.74
CA PRO A 93 -1.67 23.66 -19.02
C PRO A 93 -0.69 24.58 -19.75
N ALA A 94 0.62 24.40 -19.48
CA ALA A 94 1.67 25.13 -20.21
C ALA A 94 1.65 24.81 -21.71
N GLU A 95 1.47 23.54 -22.10
CA GLU A 95 1.36 23.14 -23.51
C GLU A 95 0.04 23.57 -24.12
N ILE A 96 -1.08 23.46 -23.40
CA ILE A 96 -2.39 23.97 -23.82
C ILE A 96 -2.28 25.45 -24.19
N ALA A 97 -1.64 26.25 -23.34
CA ALA A 97 -1.40 27.67 -23.61
C ALA A 97 -0.42 27.90 -24.77
N MET A 98 0.68 27.14 -24.83
CA MET A 98 1.71 27.27 -25.87
C MET A 98 1.18 26.96 -27.25
N TYR A 99 0.35 25.95 -27.41
CA TYR A 99 -0.26 25.53 -28.70
C TYR A 99 -1.62 26.15 -28.93
N ASN A 100 -2.10 27.03 -28.03
CA ASN A 100 -3.41 27.68 -28.09
C ASN A 100 -4.56 26.70 -28.31
N GLU A 101 -4.52 25.59 -27.53
CA GLU A 101 -5.57 24.57 -27.60
C GLU A 101 -6.86 25.04 -26.91
N ASP A 102 -8.00 24.57 -27.40
CA ASP A 102 -9.31 24.94 -26.88
C ASP A 102 -9.59 24.26 -25.55
N ARG A 103 -9.55 25.06 -24.46
CA ARG A 103 -9.74 24.60 -23.06
C ARG A 103 -11.16 24.12 -22.80
N GLU A 104 -12.14 24.81 -23.39
CA GLU A 104 -13.55 24.46 -23.22
C GLU A 104 -13.83 23.09 -23.87
N LEU A 105 -13.34 22.88 -25.09
CA LEU A 105 -13.43 21.59 -25.77
C LEU A 105 -12.76 20.47 -24.99
N ILE A 106 -11.57 20.73 -24.42
CA ILE A 106 -10.85 19.75 -23.59
C ILE A 106 -11.66 19.40 -22.34
N ALA A 107 -12.19 20.42 -21.64
CA ALA A 107 -12.99 20.22 -20.44
C ALA A 107 -14.30 19.46 -20.73
N ASP A 108 -15.01 19.85 -21.80
CA ASP A 108 -16.25 19.20 -22.20
C ASP A 108 -16.05 17.72 -22.53
N LYS A 109 -15.06 17.42 -23.37
CA LYS A 109 -14.79 16.04 -23.81
C LYS A 109 -14.22 15.15 -22.73
N LEU A 110 -13.31 15.65 -21.91
CA LEU A 110 -12.78 14.86 -20.79
C LEU A 110 -13.84 14.64 -19.71
N SER A 111 -14.72 15.61 -19.45
CA SER A 111 -15.86 15.44 -18.56
C SER A 111 -16.81 14.35 -19.08
N GLU A 112 -17.16 14.37 -20.37
CA GLU A 112 -18.01 13.36 -21.02
C GLU A 112 -17.39 11.95 -20.94
N ILE A 113 -16.08 11.81 -21.20
CA ILE A 113 -15.40 10.51 -21.27
C ILE A 113 -15.12 9.95 -19.87
N LEU A 114 -14.68 10.80 -18.93
CA LEU A 114 -14.21 10.39 -17.60
C LEU A 114 -15.31 10.44 -16.54
N GLY A 115 -16.47 11.07 -16.81
CA GLY A 115 -17.55 11.27 -15.84
C GLY A 115 -17.20 12.22 -14.69
N LEU A 116 -16.25 13.15 -14.92
CA LEU A 116 -15.78 14.11 -13.92
C LEU A 116 -16.45 15.47 -14.11
N ASP A 117 -16.41 16.29 -13.05
CA ASP A 117 -16.95 17.64 -13.12
C ASP A 117 -16.18 18.50 -14.15
N ARG A 118 -16.94 19.15 -15.03
CA ARG A 118 -16.42 19.98 -16.12
C ARG A 118 -15.65 21.20 -15.60
N GLU A 119 -16.19 21.84 -14.57
CA GLU A 119 -15.58 23.08 -14.03
C GLU A 119 -14.26 22.78 -13.35
N ASP A 120 -14.15 21.64 -12.68
CA ASP A 120 -12.89 21.19 -12.09
C ASP A 120 -11.82 20.90 -13.14
N ILE A 121 -12.19 20.28 -14.26
CA ILE A 121 -11.27 20.06 -15.38
C ILE A 121 -10.86 21.40 -15.99
N LEU A 122 -11.80 22.31 -16.21
CA LEU A 122 -11.52 23.64 -16.77
C LEU A 122 -10.54 24.42 -15.89
N LYS A 123 -10.77 24.49 -14.58
CA LYS A 123 -9.84 25.10 -13.61
C LYS A 123 -8.43 24.51 -13.70
N LYS A 124 -8.33 23.19 -13.90
CA LYS A 124 -7.04 22.51 -14.06
C LYS A 124 -6.30 22.95 -15.32
N THR A 125 -6.98 23.47 -16.37
CA THR A 125 -6.34 23.99 -17.58
C THR A 125 -5.81 25.42 -17.44
N GLU A 126 -6.21 26.17 -16.40
CA GLU A 126 -5.92 27.61 -16.29
C GLU A 126 -4.50 27.93 -15.78
N ASN A 127 -3.86 27.02 -15.06
CA ASN A 127 -2.53 27.22 -14.49
C ASN A 127 -1.42 27.08 -15.53
N ASN A 128 -1.23 28.08 -16.37
CA ASN A 128 -0.26 28.09 -17.47
C ASN A 128 1.21 27.84 -17.05
N GLY A 129 1.52 27.90 -15.77
CA GLY A 129 2.86 27.60 -15.24
C GLY A 129 3.09 26.11 -14.96
N SER A 130 2.04 25.29 -14.99
CA SER A 130 2.14 23.86 -14.68
C SER A 130 2.27 23.02 -15.95
N TRP A 131 3.21 22.10 -15.92
CA TRP A 131 3.44 21.11 -16.99
C TRP A 131 2.75 19.78 -16.72
N TYR A 132 2.26 19.57 -15.47
CA TYR A 132 1.66 18.32 -15.05
C TYR A 132 0.54 18.59 -14.05
N VAL A 133 -0.70 18.27 -14.44
CA VAL A 133 -1.87 18.34 -13.56
C VAL A 133 -2.70 17.07 -13.78
N THR A 134 -2.80 16.24 -12.76
CA THR A 134 -3.58 15.00 -12.84
C THR A 134 -5.07 15.28 -12.94
N VAL A 135 -5.71 14.69 -13.94
CA VAL A 135 -7.17 14.74 -14.13
C VAL A 135 -7.81 13.50 -13.51
N ALA A 136 -7.36 12.32 -13.94
CA ALA A 136 -7.85 11.03 -13.43
C ALA A 136 -6.68 10.04 -13.30
N ARG A 137 -6.72 9.22 -12.27
CA ARG A 137 -5.77 8.13 -12.05
C ARG A 137 -6.43 6.79 -12.30
N LYS A 138 -5.62 5.80 -12.71
CA LYS A 138 -6.01 4.39 -12.86
C LYS A 138 -7.28 4.21 -13.72
N VAL A 139 -7.31 4.93 -14.84
CA VAL A 139 -8.41 4.88 -15.81
C VAL A 139 -8.32 3.57 -16.59
N GLU A 140 -9.43 2.85 -16.64
CA GLU A 140 -9.55 1.58 -17.36
C GLU A 140 -9.24 1.75 -18.86
N LYS A 141 -8.67 0.70 -19.46
CA LYS A 141 -8.19 0.70 -20.85
C LYS A 141 -9.22 1.22 -21.86
N GLU A 142 -10.47 0.78 -21.75
CA GLU A 142 -11.55 1.21 -22.67
C GLU A 142 -11.80 2.72 -22.63
N THR A 143 -11.78 3.31 -21.44
CA THR A 143 -11.95 4.75 -21.24
C THR A 143 -10.70 5.52 -21.66
N ALA A 144 -9.52 5.01 -21.33
CA ALA A 144 -8.25 5.58 -21.76
C ALA A 144 -8.11 5.59 -23.31
N ASP A 145 -8.59 4.56 -23.99
CA ASP A 145 -8.60 4.50 -25.46
C ASP A 145 -9.52 5.56 -26.06
N LYS A 146 -10.66 5.88 -25.42
CA LYS A 146 -11.51 7.03 -25.84
C LYS A 146 -10.76 8.35 -25.69
N VAL A 147 -10.02 8.55 -24.60
CA VAL A 147 -9.18 9.74 -24.41
C VAL A 147 -8.06 9.80 -25.46
N ARG A 148 -7.40 8.66 -25.76
CA ARG A 148 -6.37 8.59 -26.83
C ARG A 148 -6.96 8.95 -28.20
N LYS A 149 -8.15 8.44 -28.52
CA LYS A 149 -8.85 8.76 -29.77
C LYS A 149 -9.16 10.26 -29.85
N PHE A 150 -9.74 10.83 -28.80
CA PHE A 150 -10.00 12.27 -28.72
C PHE A 150 -8.73 13.10 -28.92
N LYS A 151 -7.66 12.79 -28.15
CA LYS A 151 -6.36 13.45 -28.29
C LYS A 151 -5.83 13.42 -29.72
N ASN A 152 -5.90 12.27 -30.40
CA ASN A 152 -5.37 12.08 -31.74
C ASN A 152 -6.22 12.80 -32.80
N GLU A 153 -7.55 12.79 -32.67
CA GLU A 153 -8.49 13.45 -33.55
C GLU A 153 -8.26 14.96 -33.60
N TYR A 154 -8.09 15.58 -32.43
CA TYR A 154 -7.86 17.02 -32.30
C TYR A 154 -6.36 17.39 -32.23
N LYS A 155 -5.44 16.41 -32.35
CA LYS A 155 -3.98 16.57 -32.31
C LYS A 155 -3.49 17.35 -31.09
N LEU A 156 -4.14 17.12 -29.95
CA LEU A 156 -3.82 17.80 -28.68
C LEU A 156 -2.46 17.38 -28.14
N LYS A 157 -1.66 18.36 -27.71
CA LYS A 157 -0.38 18.16 -27.04
C LYS A 157 -0.50 18.22 -25.52
N GLY A 158 -1.40 19.08 -25.05
CA GLY A 158 -1.63 19.31 -23.63
C GLY A 158 -2.40 18.20 -22.90
N VAL A 159 -2.99 17.21 -23.63
CA VAL A 159 -3.62 16.02 -23.04
C VAL A 159 -2.65 14.86 -23.15
N ARG A 160 -2.29 14.26 -22.02
CA ARG A 160 -1.32 13.16 -21.96
C ARG A 160 -1.86 11.98 -21.17
N LEU A 161 -1.41 10.79 -21.54
CA LEU A 161 -1.69 9.54 -20.82
C LEU A 161 -0.35 8.90 -20.46
N GLU A 162 -0.29 8.37 -19.26
CA GLU A 162 0.86 7.65 -18.72
C GLU A 162 0.39 6.28 -18.24
N SER A 163 1.12 5.23 -18.63
CA SER A 163 0.78 3.87 -18.22
C SER A 163 1.04 3.67 -16.74
N ASP A 164 0.09 3.04 -16.06
CA ASP A 164 0.15 2.65 -14.66
C ASP A 164 -0.44 1.24 -14.51
N THR A 165 -0.40 0.68 -13.31
CA THR A 165 -1.01 -0.60 -12.98
C THR A 165 -2.06 -0.43 -11.90
N LYS A 166 -3.14 -1.22 -11.96
CA LYS A 166 -4.19 -1.29 -10.95
C LYS A 166 -4.34 -2.71 -10.46
N ARG A 167 -4.47 -2.85 -9.16
CA ARG A 167 -4.70 -4.14 -8.52
C ARG A 167 -6.18 -4.50 -8.58
N TYR A 168 -6.47 -5.76 -8.92
CA TYR A 168 -7.81 -6.32 -9.01
C TYR A 168 -7.93 -7.55 -8.14
N TYR A 169 -9.04 -7.65 -7.45
CA TYR A 169 -9.42 -8.75 -6.58
C TYR A 169 -10.70 -9.38 -7.15
N PRO A 170 -10.59 -10.49 -7.93
CA PRO A 170 -11.73 -11.06 -8.66
C PRO A 170 -12.90 -11.49 -7.78
N TYR A 171 -12.62 -11.80 -6.52
CA TYR A 171 -13.63 -12.27 -5.56
C TYR A 171 -14.07 -11.20 -4.56
N SER A 172 -13.78 -9.93 -4.85
CA SER A 172 -14.19 -8.77 -4.05
C SER A 172 -13.88 -8.90 -2.56
N SER A 173 -14.82 -9.41 -1.76
CA SER A 173 -14.70 -9.49 -0.30
C SER A 173 -14.16 -10.81 0.23
N LEU A 174 -14.03 -11.85 -0.61
CA LEU A 174 -13.59 -13.16 -0.14
C LEU A 174 -12.14 -13.11 0.35
N ALA A 175 -11.91 -13.62 1.56
CA ALA A 175 -10.60 -13.59 2.24
C ALA A 175 -10.00 -12.18 2.40
N CYS A 176 -10.83 -11.12 2.42
CA CYS A 176 -10.36 -9.72 2.41
C CYS A 176 -9.38 -9.42 3.55
N HIS A 177 -9.64 -9.92 4.77
CA HIS A 177 -8.76 -9.71 5.92
C HIS A 177 -7.44 -10.50 5.86
N VAL A 178 -7.33 -11.49 4.95
CA VAL A 178 -6.10 -12.28 4.74
C VAL A 178 -5.29 -11.68 3.61
N ILE A 179 -5.94 -11.43 2.46
CA ILE A 179 -5.28 -10.90 1.27
C ILE A 179 -4.78 -9.49 1.53
N GLY A 180 -5.62 -8.64 2.15
CA GLY A 180 -5.33 -7.23 2.32
C GLY A 180 -5.43 -6.48 0.99
N PHE A 181 -4.93 -5.25 0.96
CA PHE A 181 -5.07 -4.36 -0.19
C PHE A 181 -3.82 -3.52 -0.42
N VAL A 182 -3.75 -2.91 -1.61
CA VAL A 182 -2.67 -2.00 -2.01
C VAL A 182 -3.17 -0.56 -2.09
N GLY A 183 -2.29 0.39 -1.82
CA GLY A 183 -2.53 1.81 -1.98
C GLY A 183 -2.58 2.26 -3.45
N THR A 184 -2.83 3.54 -3.65
CA THR A 184 -2.83 4.16 -4.98
C THR A 184 -1.47 4.12 -5.67
N ASP A 185 -0.41 4.01 -4.90
CA ASP A 185 0.99 3.90 -5.31
C ASP A 185 1.46 2.45 -5.52
N ASN A 186 0.51 1.48 -5.48
CA ASN A 186 0.72 0.04 -5.63
C ASN A 186 1.57 -0.62 -4.52
N TYR A 187 1.80 0.03 -3.37
CA TYR A 187 2.38 -0.61 -2.19
C TYR A 187 1.30 -1.32 -1.37
N GLY A 188 1.66 -2.48 -0.82
CA GLY A 188 0.79 -3.23 0.09
C GLY A 188 0.59 -2.49 1.40
N LEU A 189 -0.66 -2.35 1.84
CA LEU A 189 -1.03 -1.62 3.06
C LEU A 189 -1.51 -2.54 4.17
N ASP A 190 -2.04 -3.72 3.84
CA ASP A 190 -2.56 -4.66 4.81
C ASP A 190 -2.43 -6.11 4.31
N GLY A 191 -2.55 -7.08 5.23
CA GLY A 191 -2.57 -8.51 4.97
C GLY A 191 -1.35 -9.05 4.23
N VAL A 192 -1.57 -10.06 3.39
CA VAL A 192 -0.55 -10.71 2.57
C VAL A 192 0.08 -9.73 1.57
N GLU A 193 -0.69 -8.78 1.06
CA GLU A 193 -0.18 -7.72 0.18
C GLU A 193 0.91 -6.89 0.85
N ALA A 194 0.72 -6.51 2.12
CA ALA A 194 1.73 -5.75 2.88
C ALA A 194 2.91 -6.63 3.30
N GLN A 195 2.63 -7.82 3.81
CA GLN A 195 3.65 -8.73 4.33
C GLN A 195 4.67 -9.17 3.27
N TYR A 196 4.21 -9.41 2.05
CA TYR A 196 5.04 -9.82 0.92
C TYR A 196 5.30 -8.71 -0.08
N ASP A 197 5.11 -7.44 0.33
CA ASP A 197 5.22 -6.29 -0.57
C ASP A 197 6.56 -6.26 -1.31
N SER A 198 7.67 -6.48 -0.62
CA SER A 198 9.02 -6.48 -1.22
C SER A 198 9.22 -7.53 -2.30
N ALA A 199 8.49 -8.66 -2.23
CA ALA A 199 8.55 -9.71 -3.23
C ALA A 199 7.55 -9.45 -4.37
N LEU A 200 6.36 -8.93 -4.02
CA LEU A 200 5.28 -8.71 -4.96
C LEU A 200 5.46 -7.45 -5.82
N CYS A 201 6.02 -6.35 -5.30
CA CYS A 201 6.04 -5.07 -6.01
C CYS A 201 7.01 -5.01 -7.20
N GLY A 202 8.00 -5.91 -7.26
CA GLY A 202 9.05 -5.87 -8.30
C GLY A 202 9.93 -4.63 -8.22
N THR A 203 10.67 -4.38 -9.28
CA THR A 203 11.56 -3.22 -9.40
C THR A 203 11.22 -2.44 -10.67
N SER A 204 10.77 -1.20 -10.51
CA SER A 204 10.43 -0.33 -11.63
C SER A 204 11.65 -0.05 -12.51
N GLY A 205 11.47 -0.12 -13.80
CA GLY A 205 12.48 0.24 -14.79
C GLY A 205 12.60 1.75 -14.95
N LYS A 206 13.73 2.19 -15.47
CA LYS A 206 13.97 3.59 -15.81
C LYS A 206 14.48 3.69 -17.24
N TYR A 207 13.84 4.51 -18.02
CA TYR A 207 14.33 4.93 -19.31
C TYR A 207 14.84 6.36 -19.18
N MET A 208 16.14 6.54 -19.33
CA MET A 208 16.82 7.84 -19.29
C MET A 208 17.06 8.31 -20.71
N ARG A 209 16.59 9.49 -21.06
CA ARG A 209 16.84 10.13 -22.34
C ARG A 209 17.15 11.60 -22.16
N LEU A 210 17.97 12.14 -23.08
CA LEU A 210 18.25 13.56 -23.13
C LEU A 210 17.13 14.25 -23.93
N ALA A 211 16.49 15.25 -23.33
CA ALA A 211 15.52 16.12 -24.00
C ALA A 211 16.00 17.58 -23.90
N ASN A 212 15.70 18.36 -24.95
CA ASN A 212 15.94 19.81 -24.90
C ASN A 212 14.88 20.52 -24.03
N ALA A 213 15.04 21.81 -23.81
CA ALA A 213 14.11 22.63 -23.02
C ALA A 213 12.64 22.59 -23.52
N TYR A 214 12.41 22.16 -24.74
CA TYR A 214 11.10 22.00 -25.38
C TYR A 214 10.59 20.55 -25.33
N GLY A 215 11.32 19.63 -24.67
CA GLY A 215 10.91 18.23 -24.54
C GLY A 215 11.13 17.38 -25.79
N THR A 216 11.88 17.88 -26.78
CA THR A 216 12.26 17.11 -27.99
C THR A 216 13.50 16.27 -27.68
N ASP A 217 13.48 15.00 -28.05
CA ASP A 217 14.58 14.07 -27.83
C ASP A 217 15.84 14.54 -28.59
N LEU A 218 16.96 14.53 -27.90
CA LEU A 218 18.26 14.81 -28.50
C LEU A 218 18.88 13.48 -28.95
N LEU A 219 19.24 13.39 -30.22
CA LEU A 219 19.86 12.18 -30.83
C LEU A 219 21.33 12.01 -30.39
N PHE A 220 21.55 11.77 -29.10
CA PHE A 220 22.89 11.43 -28.57
C PHE A 220 22.85 10.10 -27.85
N ASP A 221 23.23 9.04 -28.52
CA ASP A 221 23.25 7.65 -28.02
C ASP A 221 24.11 7.41 -26.78
N GLN A 222 24.99 8.31 -26.41
CA GLN A 222 25.99 8.10 -25.34
C GLN A 222 25.38 8.16 -23.91
N TYR A 223 24.18 8.66 -23.74
CA TYR A 223 23.53 8.88 -22.44
C TYR A 223 22.12 8.24 -22.34
N GLU A 224 21.75 7.44 -23.31
CA GLU A 224 20.53 6.64 -23.22
C GLU A 224 20.81 5.42 -22.33
N GLY A 225 20.19 5.42 -21.15
CA GLY A 225 20.22 4.28 -20.21
C GLY A 225 18.83 3.64 -20.15
N TYR A 226 18.76 2.36 -20.44
CA TYR A 226 17.56 1.56 -20.21
C TYR A 226 17.84 0.55 -19.11
N THR A 227 17.10 0.67 -18.00
CA THR A 227 17.01 -0.37 -16.98
C THR A 227 15.61 -0.96 -17.11
N GLY A 228 15.52 -2.22 -17.54
CA GLY A 228 14.24 -2.90 -17.65
C GLY A 228 13.52 -2.98 -16.32
N ALA A 229 12.20 -2.91 -16.33
CA ALA A 229 11.40 -3.24 -15.17
C ALA A 229 11.49 -4.75 -14.90
N GLU A 230 11.66 -5.14 -13.65
CA GLU A 230 11.57 -6.51 -13.19
C GLU A 230 10.24 -6.70 -12.47
N ASN A 231 9.35 -7.51 -13.02
CA ASN A 231 8.05 -7.77 -12.41
C ASN A 231 8.19 -8.45 -11.05
N GLY A 232 7.23 -8.25 -10.17
CA GLY A 232 7.16 -8.91 -8.88
C GLY A 232 7.00 -10.42 -9.01
N LEU A 233 7.37 -11.12 -7.95
CA LEU A 233 7.20 -12.57 -7.86
C LEU A 233 5.74 -12.92 -7.57
N ASP A 234 5.26 -14.00 -8.17
CA ASP A 234 3.95 -14.56 -7.84
C ASP A 234 3.98 -15.27 -6.49
N LEU A 235 2.88 -15.19 -5.76
CA LEU A 235 2.71 -15.79 -4.45
C LEU A 235 1.59 -16.84 -4.47
N VAL A 236 1.90 -18.07 -4.06
CA VAL A 236 0.90 -19.13 -3.87
C VAL A 236 0.65 -19.29 -2.38
N THR A 237 -0.58 -19.01 -1.95
CA THR A 237 -1.00 -19.15 -0.55
C THR A 237 -1.45 -20.56 -0.23
N THR A 238 -1.68 -20.86 1.05
CA THR A 238 -2.30 -22.13 1.49
C THR A 238 -3.81 -22.04 1.55
N ILE A 239 -4.39 -20.88 1.33
CA ILE A 239 -5.85 -20.69 1.31
C ILE A 239 -6.46 -21.51 0.19
N ASP A 240 -7.53 -22.22 0.49
CA ASP A 240 -8.38 -22.88 -0.48
C ASP A 240 -9.65 -22.05 -0.67
N LEU A 241 -9.85 -21.53 -1.87
CA LEU A 241 -10.96 -20.65 -2.22
C LEU A 241 -12.31 -21.24 -1.87
N THR A 242 -12.48 -22.55 -2.08
CA THR A 242 -13.74 -23.24 -1.82
C THR A 242 -13.98 -23.36 -0.32
N ILE A 243 -12.97 -23.76 0.45
CA ILE A 243 -13.06 -23.87 1.90
C ILE A 243 -13.30 -22.49 2.50
N GLN A 244 -12.59 -21.45 2.06
CA GLN A 244 -12.76 -20.08 2.49
C GLN A 244 -14.20 -19.60 2.29
N HIS A 245 -14.78 -19.84 1.11
CA HIS A 245 -16.16 -19.46 0.81
C HIS A 245 -17.16 -20.14 1.77
N TYR A 246 -17.01 -21.44 2.02
CA TYR A 246 -17.90 -22.14 2.92
C TYR A 246 -17.73 -21.72 4.39
N VAL A 247 -16.50 -21.43 4.82
CA VAL A 247 -16.21 -20.94 6.16
C VAL A 247 -16.85 -19.56 6.37
N GLU A 248 -16.67 -18.63 5.44
CA GLU A 248 -17.30 -17.31 5.50
C GLU A 248 -18.82 -17.42 5.52
N LYS A 249 -19.40 -18.14 4.57
CA LYS A 249 -20.85 -18.34 4.48
C LYS A 249 -21.42 -18.90 5.79
N SER A 250 -20.79 -19.92 6.35
CA SER A 250 -21.25 -20.55 7.60
C SER A 250 -21.08 -19.61 8.80
N LEU A 251 -20.01 -18.80 8.80
CA LEU A 251 -19.76 -17.84 9.85
C LEU A 251 -20.83 -16.72 9.84
N TYR A 252 -21.16 -16.18 8.69
CA TYR A 252 -22.21 -15.16 8.56
C TYR A 252 -23.59 -15.73 8.95
N GLN A 253 -23.89 -16.96 8.52
CA GLN A 253 -25.12 -17.64 8.91
C GLN A 253 -25.23 -17.84 10.44
N ALA A 254 -24.11 -18.25 11.07
CA ALA A 254 -24.09 -18.43 12.52
C ALA A 254 -24.29 -17.11 13.28
N VAL A 255 -23.73 -16.00 12.77
CA VAL A 255 -23.94 -14.68 13.38
C VAL A 255 -25.42 -14.28 13.31
N GLU A 256 -26.09 -14.55 12.21
CA GLU A 256 -27.52 -14.27 12.02
C GLU A 256 -28.40 -15.19 12.90
N ASP A 257 -28.16 -16.51 12.85
CA ASP A 257 -28.93 -17.52 13.56
C ASP A 257 -28.89 -17.35 15.09
N TYR A 258 -27.74 -16.88 15.61
CA TYR A 258 -27.50 -16.77 17.06
C TYR A 258 -27.43 -15.32 17.57
N ASP A 259 -27.75 -14.34 16.74
CA ASP A 259 -27.72 -12.90 17.08
C ASP A 259 -26.41 -12.49 17.77
N ILE A 260 -25.26 -12.81 17.14
CA ILE A 260 -23.92 -12.57 17.70
C ILE A 260 -23.56 -11.08 17.55
N GLN A 261 -23.45 -10.36 18.68
CA GLN A 261 -23.26 -8.92 18.70
C GLN A 261 -21.78 -8.48 18.69
N ASN A 262 -20.87 -9.31 19.22
CA ASN A 262 -19.46 -8.90 19.45
C ASN A 262 -18.50 -9.33 18.34
N GLY A 263 -19.05 -9.76 17.20
CA GLY A 263 -18.27 -10.28 16.09
C GLY A 263 -17.95 -11.76 16.23
N ALA A 264 -17.41 -12.33 15.15
CA ALA A 264 -17.04 -13.73 15.06
C ALA A 264 -15.86 -13.90 14.12
N GLY A 265 -15.08 -14.96 14.32
CA GLY A 265 -13.98 -15.37 13.46
C GLY A 265 -13.90 -16.89 13.40
N ALA A 266 -13.36 -17.41 12.28
CA ALA A 266 -13.17 -18.83 12.08
C ALA A 266 -11.84 -19.10 11.33
N ILE A 267 -11.13 -20.14 11.72
CA ILE A 267 -9.90 -20.60 11.07
C ILE A 267 -10.05 -22.09 10.77
N ALA A 268 -9.80 -22.49 9.52
CA ALA A 268 -9.68 -23.89 9.13
C ALA A 268 -8.20 -24.23 8.86
N MET A 269 -7.68 -25.22 9.56
CA MET A 269 -6.28 -25.64 9.49
C MET A 269 -6.16 -27.12 9.17
N ASP A 270 -5.23 -27.50 8.30
CA ASP A 270 -4.82 -28.88 8.12
C ASP A 270 -3.98 -29.32 9.33
N VAL A 271 -4.51 -30.24 10.11
CA VAL A 271 -3.92 -30.70 11.36
C VAL A 271 -2.59 -31.44 11.17
N LYS A 272 -2.28 -31.93 9.96
CA LYS A 272 -1.03 -32.66 9.68
C LYS A 272 0.11 -31.72 9.29
N THR A 273 -0.21 -30.65 8.59
CA THR A 273 0.80 -29.74 7.99
C THR A 273 0.85 -28.39 8.68
N GLY A 274 -0.19 -28.01 9.44
CA GLY A 274 -0.35 -26.67 9.99
C GLY A 274 -0.76 -25.61 8.98
N LYS A 275 -1.06 -25.99 7.73
CA LYS A 275 -1.48 -25.04 6.69
C LYS A 275 -2.84 -24.45 7.02
N ILE A 276 -2.93 -23.12 6.98
CA ILE A 276 -4.20 -22.41 7.07
C ILE A 276 -4.90 -22.51 5.71
N LEU A 277 -6.04 -23.21 5.69
CA LEU A 277 -6.85 -23.41 4.51
C LEU A 277 -7.91 -22.32 4.32
N ALA A 278 -8.40 -21.76 5.43
CA ALA A 278 -9.31 -20.63 5.43
C ALA A 278 -9.17 -19.83 6.73
N MET A 279 -9.40 -18.55 6.63
CA MET A 279 -9.44 -17.62 7.77
C MET A 279 -10.48 -16.53 7.48
N ALA A 280 -11.52 -16.47 8.28
CA ALA A 280 -12.66 -15.59 8.10
C ALA A 280 -12.92 -14.74 9.35
N SER A 281 -13.25 -13.50 9.16
CA SER A 281 -13.70 -12.55 10.18
C SER A 281 -14.97 -11.86 9.71
N ILE A 282 -15.90 -11.59 10.63
CA ILE A 282 -17.11 -10.81 10.33
C ILE A 282 -16.72 -9.34 10.11
N GLY A 283 -17.46 -8.67 9.21
CA GLY A 283 -17.21 -7.28 8.83
C GLY A 283 -16.34 -7.15 7.58
N GLY A 284 -16.47 -8.13 6.66
CA GLY A 284 -15.74 -8.11 5.38
C GLY A 284 -16.08 -6.87 4.53
N TYR A 285 -15.16 -6.49 3.68
CA TYR A 285 -15.22 -5.31 2.80
C TYR A 285 -14.75 -5.68 1.38
N ASP A 286 -15.15 -4.87 0.39
CA ASP A 286 -14.68 -5.05 -0.99
C ASP A 286 -13.24 -4.57 -1.13
N LEU A 287 -12.31 -5.48 -1.46
CA LEU A 287 -10.90 -5.17 -1.69
C LEU A 287 -10.67 -4.19 -2.83
N ASN A 288 -11.57 -4.16 -3.83
CA ASN A 288 -11.47 -3.21 -4.93
C ASN A 288 -11.91 -1.79 -4.53
N ASN A 289 -12.67 -1.66 -3.42
CA ASN A 289 -13.19 -0.40 -2.88
C ASN A 289 -12.95 -0.33 -1.35
N PHE A 290 -11.76 -0.68 -0.89
CA PHE A 290 -11.43 -0.85 0.52
C PHE A 290 -11.61 0.41 1.39
N LEU A 291 -11.68 1.58 0.77
CA LEU A 291 -11.97 2.84 1.46
C LEU A 291 -13.46 3.08 1.72
N ASP A 292 -14.32 2.34 1.04
CA ASP A 292 -15.78 2.44 1.24
C ASP A 292 -16.17 1.79 2.56
N VAL A 293 -17.08 2.44 3.29
CA VAL A 293 -17.50 1.99 4.61
C VAL A 293 -18.98 1.55 4.59
N SER A 294 -19.41 0.89 5.65
CA SER A 294 -20.79 0.41 5.75
C SER A 294 -21.82 1.54 5.69
N ASP A 295 -23.05 1.21 5.31
CA ASP A 295 -24.14 2.20 5.22
C ASP A 295 -24.48 2.83 6.57
N GLU A 296 -24.28 2.12 7.68
CA GLU A 296 -24.41 2.64 9.03
C GLU A 296 -23.35 3.72 9.31
N ALA A 297 -22.10 3.46 8.93
CA ALA A 297 -21.01 4.42 9.07
C ALA A 297 -21.24 5.65 8.18
N LYS A 298 -21.71 5.47 6.94
CA LYS A 298 -22.06 6.59 6.04
C LYS A 298 -23.13 7.48 6.65
N LYS A 299 -24.17 6.93 7.24
CA LYS A 299 -25.20 7.71 7.93
C LYS A 299 -24.64 8.48 9.12
N ALA A 300 -23.82 7.82 9.94
CA ALA A 300 -23.17 8.48 11.07
C ALA A 300 -22.26 9.65 10.62
N ILE A 301 -21.55 9.50 9.49
CA ILE A 301 -20.75 10.57 8.88
C ILE A 301 -21.64 11.73 8.40
N GLU A 302 -22.76 11.44 7.76
CA GLU A 302 -23.71 12.46 7.29
C GLU A 302 -24.31 13.27 8.46
N GLU A 303 -24.64 12.62 9.57
CA GLU A 303 -25.24 13.19 10.76
C GLU A 303 -24.23 13.98 11.64
N ALA A 304 -22.92 13.76 11.47
CA ALA A 304 -21.89 14.41 12.27
C ALA A 304 -21.83 15.92 12.00
N PRO A 305 -21.82 16.77 13.05
CA PRO A 305 -21.95 18.22 12.93
C PRO A 305 -20.69 18.93 12.43
N THR A 306 -19.50 18.35 12.62
CA THR A 306 -18.23 18.94 12.24
C THR A 306 -17.45 18.06 11.28
N GLN A 307 -16.57 18.68 10.47
CA GLN A 307 -15.71 17.94 9.54
C GLN A 307 -14.73 17.03 10.31
N GLU A 308 -14.22 17.48 11.44
CA GLU A 308 -13.31 16.70 12.29
C GLU A 308 -13.99 15.40 12.80
N GLU A 309 -15.26 15.48 13.22
CA GLU A 309 -16.02 14.30 13.63
C GLU A 309 -16.30 13.36 12.47
N LYS A 310 -16.62 13.88 11.28
CA LYS A 310 -16.79 13.08 10.06
C LYS A 310 -15.54 12.30 9.72
N ASP A 311 -14.39 12.97 9.72
CA ASP A 311 -13.10 12.38 9.42
C ASP A 311 -12.72 11.31 10.47
N GLN A 312 -13.03 11.56 11.76
CA GLN A 312 -12.79 10.59 12.82
C GLN A 312 -13.67 9.35 12.68
N ILE A 313 -14.97 9.51 12.42
CA ILE A 313 -15.91 8.40 12.24
C ILE A 313 -15.48 7.55 11.03
N LEU A 314 -15.09 8.20 9.93
CA LEU A 314 -14.60 7.51 8.73
C LEU A 314 -13.34 6.68 9.05
N ALA A 315 -12.34 7.29 9.70
CA ALA A 315 -11.10 6.62 10.06
C ALA A 315 -11.32 5.43 11.00
N ASP A 316 -12.22 5.58 11.98
CA ASP A 316 -12.55 4.50 12.93
C ASP A 316 -13.32 3.37 12.24
N ALA A 317 -14.27 3.69 11.36
CA ALA A 317 -15.01 2.70 10.58
C ALA A 317 -14.07 1.90 9.66
N GLN A 318 -13.16 2.56 8.96
CA GLN A 318 -12.15 1.93 8.10
C GLN A 318 -11.22 1.03 8.91
N ARG A 319 -10.71 1.51 10.04
CA ARG A 319 -9.82 0.73 10.92
C ARG A 319 -10.54 -0.52 11.47
N LEU A 320 -11.83 -0.39 11.78
CA LEU A 320 -12.64 -1.51 12.29
C LEU A 320 -12.89 -2.56 11.20
N GLN A 321 -13.21 -2.15 9.97
CA GLN A 321 -13.48 -3.08 8.87
C GLN A 321 -12.23 -3.81 8.37
N TRP A 322 -11.05 -3.17 8.41
CA TRP A 322 -9.80 -3.81 7.98
C TRP A 322 -9.23 -4.78 9.03
N ARG A 323 -9.69 -4.65 10.29
CA ARG A 323 -9.17 -5.45 11.40
C ARG A 323 -9.51 -6.93 11.25
N ASN A 324 -8.49 -7.77 11.13
CA ASN A 324 -8.66 -9.22 11.19
C ASN A 324 -8.86 -9.67 12.64
N LYS A 325 -10.12 -9.93 13.03
CA LYS A 325 -10.48 -10.33 14.40
C LYS A 325 -9.86 -11.66 14.81
N THR A 326 -9.61 -12.57 13.86
CA THR A 326 -9.00 -13.88 14.16
C THR A 326 -7.54 -13.78 14.60
N LEU A 327 -6.87 -12.66 14.29
CA LEU A 327 -5.47 -12.40 14.64
C LEU A 327 -5.34 -11.35 15.75
N SER A 328 -6.19 -10.30 15.70
CA SER A 328 -6.01 -9.11 16.55
C SER A 328 -6.87 -9.10 17.80
N ASP A 329 -7.95 -9.91 17.85
CA ASP A 329 -8.85 -9.93 19.00
C ASP A 329 -8.50 -11.05 19.98
N THR A 330 -8.49 -10.69 21.25
CA THR A 330 -8.29 -11.64 22.33
C THR A 330 -9.64 -12.08 22.92
N TYR A 331 -9.74 -13.32 23.38
CA TYR A 331 -10.94 -13.84 24.01
C TYR A 331 -10.57 -14.83 25.14
N GLU A 332 -11.49 -15.03 26.06
CA GLU A 332 -11.38 -16.06 27.10
C GLU A 332 -11.76 -17.42 26.51
N PRO A 333 -10.82 -18.39 26.38
CA PRO A 333 -11.08 -19.64 25.67
C PRO A 333 -12.06 -20.55 26.42
N GLY A 334 -12.29 -20.30 27.69
CA GLY A 334 -13.21 -21.06 28.50
C GLY A 334 -12.91 -22.56 28.52
N SER A 335 -13.94 -23.37 28.30
CA SER A 335 -13.83 -24.83 28.33
C SER A 335 -13.01 -25.44 27.20
N THR A 336 -12.72 -24.75 26.14
CA THR A 336 -11.83 -25.26 25.08
C THR A 336 -10.39 -25.42 25.58
N PHE A 337 -9.95 -24.60 26.53
CA PHE A 337 -8.64 -24.72 27.18
C PHE A 337 -8.47 -26.02 28.01
N LYS A 338 -9.58 -26.70 28.37
CA LYS A 338 -9.55 -27.97 29.07
C LYS A 338 -8.86 -29.08 28.28
N ILE A 339 -8.86 -29.01 26.95
CA ILE A 339 -8.12 -29.94 26.08
C ILE A 339 -6.63 -29.87 26.40
N ILE A 340 -6.08 -28.66 26.55
CA ILE A 340 -4.66 -28.45 26.90
C ILE A 340 -4.39 -28.96 28.33
N THR A 341 -5.26 -28.61 29.28
CA THR A 341 -5.15 -29.07 30.65
C THR A 341 -5.16 -30.60 30.75
N LEU A 342 -6.01 -31.27 30.00
CA LEU A 342 -6.09 -32.72 29.94
C LEU A 342 -4.82 -33.33 29.31
N SER A 343 -4.38 -32.77 28.18
CA SER A 343 -3.19 -33.25 27.46
C SER A 343 -1.94 -33.23 28.35
N MET A 344 -1.70 -32.10 29.03
CA MET A 344 -0.55 -32.02 29.96
C MET A 344 -0.69 -32.95 31.14
N ALA A 345 -1.89 -33.18 31.68
CA ALA A 345 -2.11 -34.04 32.82
C ALA A 345 -1.89 -35.50 32.47
N LEU A 346 -2.28 -35.95 31.28
CA LEU A 346 -2.04 -37.31 30.79
C LEU A 346 -0.58 -37.54 30.47
N GLU A 347 0.09 -36.61 29.78
CA GLU A 347 1.49 -36.70 29.41
C GLU A 347 2.42 -36.74 30.62
N GLU A 348 2.13 -35.94 31.66
CA GLU A 348 2.87 -35.92 32.91
C GLU A 348 2.47 -37.07 33.86
N GLY A 349 1.58 -37.98 33.45
CA GLY A 349 1.12 -39.09 34.26
C GLY A 349 0.41 -38.69 35.55
N LYS A 350 -0.16 -37.47 35.62
CA LYS A 350 -0.86 -36.95 36.79
C LYS A 350 -2.31 -37.45 36.90
N VAL A 351 -2.83 -37.94 35.79
CA VAL A 351 -4.14 -38.59 35.69
C VAL A 351 -4.06 -39.79 34.73
N SER A 352 -4.93 -40.76 34.96
CA SER A 352 -5.13 -41.89 34.06
C SER A 352 -6.58 -42.03 33.65
N LEU A 353 -6.88 -42.84 32.63
CA LEU A 353 -8.25 -43.10 32.20
C LEU A 353 -9.13 -43.76 33.28
N ASP A 354 -8.52 -44.42 34.25
CA ASP A 354 -9.19 -45.10 35.34
C ASP A 354 -9.50 -44.17 36.52
N ASP A 355 -8.99 -42.92 36.48
CA ASP A 355 -9.22 -41.95 37.54
C ASP A 355 -10.68 -41.55 37.62
N SER A 356 -11.11 -41.29 38.85
CA SER A 356 -12.45 -40.77 39.14
C SER A 356 -12.39 -39.45 39.89
N PHE A 357 -13.37 -38.61 39.66
CA PHE A 357 -13.48 -37.26 40.20
C PHE A 357 -14.89 -37.05 40.79
N PHE A 358 -14.95 -36.41 41.94
CA PHE A 358 -16.24 -36.01 42.54
C PHE A 358 -16.51 -34.54 42.27
N CYS A 359 -17.75 -34.22 41.86
CA CYS A 359 -18.24 -32.86 41.66
C CYS A 359 -19.52 -32.63 42.50
N GLY A 360 -19.38 -31.83 43.54
CA GLY A 360 -20.52 -31.37 44.38
C GLY A 360 -21.14 -30.03 43.91
N GLY A 361 -20.88 -29.58 42.65
CA GLY A 361 -21.37 -28.32 42.13
C GLY A 361 -20.38 -27.15 42.25
N SER A 362 -19.34 -27.27 43.09
CA SER A 362 -18.26 -26.30 43.22
C SER A 362 -17.02 -26.96 43.82
N VAL A 363 -15.89 -26.28 43.71
CA VAL A 363 -14.63 -26.68 44.33
C VAL A 363 -13.93 -25.45 44.91
N GLN A 364 -13.45 -25.59 46.19
CA GLN A 364 -12.66 -24.55 46.83
C GLN A 364 -11.20 -24.67 46.42
N VAL A 365 -10.63 -23.58 45.96
CA VAL A 365 -9.20 -23.47 45.62
C VAL A 365 -8.51 -22.66 46.70
N GLN A 366 -7.36 -23.14 47.17
CA GLN A 366 -6.57 -22.45 48.19
C GLN A 366 -6.15 -21.05 47.70
N GLY A 367 -6.30 -20.04 48.56
CA GLY A 367 -6.00 -18.64 48.20
C GLY A 367 -7.09 -17.91 47.46
N ARG A 368 -8.21 -18.55 47.13
CA ARG A 368 -9.36 -17.93 46.48
C ARG A 368 -10.52 -17.79 47.45
N THR A 369 -11.09 -16.58 47.57
CA THR A 369 -12.21 -16.29 48.46
C THR A 369 -13.49 -17.02 48.03
N ASN A 370 -13.80 -17.04 46.77
CA ASN A 370 -15.00 -17.66 46.22
C ASN A 370 -14.66 -19.02 45.58
N PRO A 371 -15.48 -20.05 45.79
CA PRO A 371 -15.29 -21.35 45.14
C PRO A 371 -15.51 -21.23 43.63
N VAL A 372 -14.79 -22.05 42.85
CA VAL A 372 -15.03 -22.22 41.43
C VAL A 372 -16.29 -23.07 41.25
N ARG A 373 -17.33 -22.50 40.62
CA ARG A 373 -18.59 -23.16 40.39
C ARG A 373 -18.57 -24.01 39.13
N CYS A 374 -19.20 -25.17 39.19
CA CYS A 374 -19.54 -25.94 38.03
C CYS A 374 -20.83 -25.36 37.36
N TRP A 375 -20.97 -25.51 36.06
CA TRP A 375 -22.21 -25.11 35.37
C TRP A 375 -23.43 -25.87 35.88
N LYS A 376 -23.25 -27.15 36.26
CA LYS A 376 -24.25 -27.92 36.98
C LYS A 376 -24.11 -27.68 38.49
N THR A 377 -24.88 -26.77 39.02
CA THR A 377 -24.75 -26.31 40.42
C THR A 377 -25.12 -27.40 41.43
N SER A 378 -25.96 -28.40 41.06
CA SER A 378 -26.25 -29.59 41.87
C SER A 378 -25.12 -30.64 41.90
N GLY A 379 -24.09 -30.41 41.10
CA GLY A 379 -22.94 -31.33 40.93
C GLY A 379 -23.23 -32.50 39.96
N HIS A 380 -22.15 -33.12 39.49
CA HIS A 380 -22.21 -34.33 38.65
C HIS A 380 -22.11 -35.62 39.47
N GLY A 381 -21.78 -35.52 40.77
CA GLY A 381 -21.44 -36.67 41.62
C GLY A 381 -20.10 -37.27 41.26
N SER A 382 -19.96 -38.58 41.53
CA SER A 382 -18.78 -39.37 41.14
C SER A 382 -18.80 -39.63 39.62
N GLN A 383 -17.70 -39.38 38.96
CA GLN A 383 -17.57 -39.50 37.47
C GLN A 383 -16.14 -39.96 37.12
N SER A 384 -16.00 -40.76 36.07
CA SER A 384 -14.72 -41.11 35.50
C SER A 384 -14.06 -39.90 34.85
N LEU A 385 -12.77 -39.96 34.51
CA LEU A 385 -12.09 -38.93 33.71
C LEU A 385 -12.82 -38.66 32.38
N THR A 386 -13.21 -39.73 31.69
CA THR A 386 -13.97 -39.62 30.44
C THR A 386 -15.29 -38.85 30.65
N GLN A 387 -16.05 -39.20 31.68
CA GLN A 387 -17.29 -38.49 32.01
C GLN A 387 -17.04 -37.04 32.41
N ALA A 388 -15.96 -36.75 33.13
CA ALA A 388 -15.58 -35.39 33.51
C ALA A 388 -15.29 -34.52 32.26
N VAL A 389 -14.67 -35.09 31.22
CA VAL A 389 -14.46 -34.44 29.93
C VAL A 389 -15.79 -34.24 29.19
N GLN A 390 -16.62 -35.29 29.05
CA GLN A 390 -17.94 -35.23 28.39
C GLN A 390 -18.85 -34.18 29.03
N HIS A 391 -18.85 -34.11 30.34
CA HIS A 391 -19.64 -33.14 31.11
C HIS A 391 -18.99 -31.75 31.20
N SER A 392 -17.79 -31.56 30.65
CA SER A 392 -17.02 -30.31 30.81
C SER A 392 -16.99 -29.82 32.27
N CYS A 393 -16.75 -30.75 33.22
CA CYS A 393 -16.90 -30.48 34.62
C CYS A 393 -15.81 -29.57 35.19
N ASN A 394 -16.16 -28.32 35.57
CA ASN A 394 -15.18 -27.37 36.09
C ASN A 394 -14.46 -27.87 37.37
N ALA A 395 -15.20 -28.50 38.32
CA ALA A 395 -14.61 -28.99 39.55
C ALA A 395 -13.57 -30.08 39.29
N ALA A 396 -13.82 -31.00 38.34
CA ALA A 396 -12.86 -32.02 37.96
C ALA A 396 -11.62 -31.41 37.32
N PHE A 397 -11.77 -30.47 36.41
CA PHE A 397 -10.65 -29.83 35.72
C PHE A 397 -9.81 -28.92 36.61
N VAL A 398 -10.39 -28.26 37.61
CA VAL A 398 -9.62 -27.58 38.67
C VAL A 398 -8.73 -28.59 39.42
N ASN A 399 -9.26 -29.73 39.83
CA ASN A 399 -8.47 -30.77 40.50
C ASN A 399 -7.39 -31.36 39.61
N ILE A 400 -7.67 -31.57 38.30
CA ILE A 400 -6.68 -32.02 37.31
C ILE A 400 -5.55 -30.99 37.20
N GLY A 401 -5.86 -29.72 37.02
CA GLY A 401 -4.87 -28.64 36.91
C GLY A 401 -4.03 -28.48 38.19
N MET A 402 -4.64 -28.65 39.37
CA MET A 402 -3.90 -28.66 40.65
C MET A 402 -2.93 -29.84 40.77
N ARG A 403 -3.25 -31.02 40.25
CA ARG A 403 -2.35 -32.18 40.21
C ARG A 403 -1.16 -31.95 39.23
N VAL A 404 -1.40 -31.27 38.14
CA VAL A 404 -0.33 -30.86 37.16
C VAL A 404 0.67 -29.93 37.84
N GLY A 405 0.17 -28.96 38.59
CA GLY A 405 0.98 -27.96 39.28
C GLY A 405 1.46 -26.83 38.32
N ALA A 406 1.84 -25.72 38.95
CA ALA A 406 2.13 -24.48 38.20
C ALA A 406 3.31 -24.63 37.21
N GLN A 407 4.39 -25.30 37.61
CA GLN A 407 5.59 -25.41 36.78
C GLN A 407 5.31 -26.18 35.47
N ALA A 408 4.67 -27.36 35.56
CA ALA A 408 4.31 -28.12 34.37
C ALA A 408 3.25 -27.40 33.54
N PHE A 409 2.28 -26.76 34.20
CA PHE A 409 1.26 -25.97 33.51
C PHE A 409 1.85 -24.87 32.59
N TYR A 410 2.78 -24.06 33.13
CA TYR A 410 3.46 -23.03 32.33
C TYR A 410 4.34 -23.60 31.22
N LYS A 411 5.07 -24.71 31.49
CA LYS A 411 5.87 -25.43 30.48
C LYS A 411 5.02 -25.82 29.26
N TYR A 412 3.81 -26.35 29.48
CA TYR A 412 2.93 -26.74 28.40
C TYR A 412 2.27 -25.55 27.73
N CYS A 413 1.89 -24.50 28.48
CA CYS A 413 1.42 -23.27 27.86
C CYS A 413 2.44 -22.67 26.88
N ASP A 414 3.72 -22.68 27.28
CA ASP A 414 4.83 -22.26 26.43
C ASP A 414 4.98 -23.18 25.21
N ALA A 415 5.01 -24.50 25.44
CA ALA A 415 5.14 -25.49 24.34
C ALA A 415 3.99 -25.46 23.32
N PHE A 416 2.80 -25.05 23.74
CA PHE A 416 1.65 -24.80 22.84
C PHE A 416 1.64 -23.39 22.23
N GLY A 417 2.64 -22.55 22.52
CA GLY A 417 2.79 -21.21 21.97
C GLY A 417 1.93 -20.12 22.62
N PHE A 418 1.28 -20.38 23.78
CA PHE A 418 0.42 -19.37 24.44
C PHE A 418 1.21 -18.25 25.12
N LEU A 419 2.52 -18.43 25.37
CA LEU A 419 3.36 -17.42 26.00
C LEU A 419 4.29 -16.71 25.04
N GLU A 420 4.27 -17.11 23.77
CA GLU A 420 4.99 -16.42 22.69
C GLU A 420 4.14 -15.27 22.16
N LEU A 421 4.77 -14.11 21.95
CA LEU A 421 4.14 -13.00 21.25
C LEU A 421 3.90 -13.42 19.80
N THR A 422 2.65 -13.45 19.38
CA THR A 422 2.27 -13.59 17.99
C THR A 422 2.23 -12.21 17.39
N GLY A 423 3.04 -11.94 16.37
CA GLY A 423 2.98 -10.68 15.64
C GLY A 423 3.96 -9.61 16.05
N ASP A 424 4.99 -9.92 16.80
CA ASP A 424 6.11 -9.00 16.88
C ASP A 424 7.13 -9.28 15.77
N SER A 425 7.82 -8.20 15.45
CA SER A 425 9.09 -7.97 14.76
C SER A 425 10.12 -9.12 14.76
N SER A 426 9.89 -10.23 15.44
CA SER A 426 10.61 -11.46 15.19
C SER A 426 10.13 -12.04 13.85
N GLN A 427 10.80 -11.62 12.78
CA GLN A 427 10.67 -12.13 11.41
C GLN A 427 10.55 -13.66 11.28
N GLN A 428 10.68 -14.41 12.39
CA GLN A 428 10.59 -15.86 12.44
C GLN A 428 9.16 -16.39 12.42
N LEU A 429 8.18 -15.70 13.00
CA LEU A 429 6.80 -16.18 12.97
C LEU A 429 6.11 -15.78 11.66
N THR A 430 6.37 -14.57 11.17
CA THR A 430 5.91 -14.12 9.87
C THR A 430 6.50 -14.98 8.75
N ALA A 431 7.76 -15.42 8.86
CA ALA A 431 8.37 -16.37 7.92
C ALA A 431 7.70 -17.75 7.93
N LYS A 432 7.11 -18.17 9.07
CA LYS A 432 6.43 -19.48 9.18
C LYS A 432 4.97 -19.44 8.76
N THR A 433 4.25 -18.37 9.08
CA THR A 433 2.80 -18.26 8.81
C THR A 433 2.49 -17.45 7.56
N GLY A 434 3.39 -16.58 7.15
CA GLY A 434 3.16 -15.65 6.03
C GLY A 434 2.09 -14.60 6.29
N ILE A 435 1.66 -14.45 7.53
CA ILE A 435 0.67 -13.47 7.95
C ILE A 435 1.29 -12.68 9.09
N ASP A 436 1.30 -11.35 8.94
CA ASP A 436 1.65 -10.47 10.06
C ASP A 436 0.52 -10.53 11.08
N LEU A 437 0.83 -11.07 12.24
CA LEU A 437 -0.10 -11.17 13.35
C LEU A 437 -0.09 -9.87 14.18
N GLY A 438 -0.03 -8.74 13.55
CA GLY A 438 0.09 -7.40 14.11
C GLY A 438 -0.30 -7.29 15.57
N GLY A 439 0.62 -6.90 16.42
CA GLY A 439 0.42 -6.73 17.85
C GLY A 439 -0.43 -5.52 18.21
#